data_765a8d475641ee6d1019dc06d28cc92b
#
_entry.id   765a8d475641ee6d1019dc06d28cc92b
#
_cell.length_a   1.000
_cell.length_b   1.000
_cell.length_c   1.000
_cell.angle_alpha   90.00
_cell.angle_beta   90.00
_cell.angle_gamma   90.00
#
_symmetry.space_group_name_H-M   'P 1'
#
loop_
_entity.id
_entity.type
_entity.pdbx_description
1 polymer ?
#
loop_
_entity_poly.entity_id
_entity_poly.type
_entity_poly.pdbx_seq_one_letter_code
_entity_poly.pdbx_strand_id
1 'polypeptide(L)'
;MSLPLHDPAWLERMYNNRALVPDHMDYLQRWAQDSAQVRANVPCVLDVAYGAEAGETLDVFPSVRPGAAGAPVLVFIHGGYWRSLDKSDHSFIAPPFTQAGCCVVVVNYALCPGTPESPVTVPHIGRQMEAALAWVWRNIAQHGGDPRRITVAGHSAGGQLAALLLTSVWALIGDGLPDGLVRKVLSISGVHDLEPVMYTPFLQQTLHLTEQHVLLASPARLQAPAQGLLYSV
;
A
#
# COMPACT_ATOMS: atom_id res chain seq x y z
N MET A 1 8.83 32.30 2.61
CA MET A 1 8.47 32.01 1.21
C MET A 1 7.49 30.84 1.20
N SER A 2 6.34 30.99 0.55
CA SER A 2 5.42 29.88 0.33
C SER A 2 6.02 28.90 -0.68
N LEU A 3 5.81 27.59 -0.48
CA LEU A 3 6.23 26.56 -1.42
C LEU A 3 5.48 26.75 -2.75
N PRO A 4 6.12 26.58 -3.93
CA PRO A 4 5.49 26.74 -5.23
C PRO A 4 4.69 25.48 -5.63
N LEU A 5 3.69 25.13 -4.84
CA LEU A 5 2.92 23.87 -4.95
C LEU A 5 2.10 23.74 -6.23
N HIS A 6 2.04 24.80 -7.05
CA HIS A 6 1.35 24.81 -8.34
C HIS A 6 2.28 25.18 -9.51
N ASP A 7 3.60 25.25 -9.29
CA ASP A 7 4.58 25.47 -10.35
C ASP A 7 4.97 24.11 -10.97
N PRO A 8 4.53 23.81 -12.20
CA PRO A 8 4.78 22.50 -12.82
C PRO A 8 6.27 22.21 -13.01
N ALA A 9 7.10 23.22 -13.32
CA ALA A 9 8.53 23.01 -13.52
C ALA A 9 9.27 22.72 -12.21
N TRP A 10 8.84 23.33 -11.12
CA TRP A 10 9.37 23.02 -9.79
C TRP A 10 8.92 21.63 -9.33
N LEU A 11 7.64 21.31 -9.49
CA LEU A 11 7.07 20.02 -9.11
C LEU A 11 7.70 18.87 -9.92
N GLU A 12 7.91 19.05 -11.23
CA GLU A 12 8.60 18.06 -12.06
C GLU A 12 9.98 17.70 -11.47
N ARG A 13 10.76 18.70 -11.04
CA ARG A 13 12.07 18.46 -10.44
C ARG A 13 11.97 17.79 -9.06
N MET A 14 10.98 18.18 -8.25
CA MET A 14 10.84 17.68 -6.85
C MET A 14 10.27 16.26 -6.79
N TYR A 15 9.32 15.95 -7.67
CA TYR A 15 8.65 14.64 -7.65
C TYR A 15 9.32 13.60 -8.55
N ASN A 16 10.21 13.97 -9.47
CA ASN A 16 10.93 13.02 -10.31
C ASN A 16 12.13 12.41 -9.57
N ASN A 17 11.84 11.66 -8.52
CA ASN A 17 12.85 11.02 -7.68
C ASN A 17 13.74 10.03 -8.45
N ARG A 18 13.23 9.39 -9.52
CA ARG A 18 14.03 8.50 -10.37
C ARG A 18 15.12 9.26 -11.14
N ALA A 19 14.88 10.50 -11.52
CA ALA A 19 15.90 11.35 -12.13
C ALA A 19 16.95 11.83 -11.12
N LEU A 20 16.58 11.89 -9.82
CA LEU A 20 17.49 12.30 -8.74
C LEU A 20 18.39 11.15 -8.24
N VAL A 21 18.05 9.89 -8.56
CA VAL A 21 18.80 8.69 -8.17
C VAL A 21 19.17 7.92 -9.44
N PRO A 22 20.32 8.22 -10.07
CA PRO A 22 20.70 7.65 -11.38
C PRO A 22 20.77 6.12 -11.41
N ASP A 23 21.13 5.50 -10.29
CA ASP A 23 21.25 4.05 -10.09
C ASP A 23 19.97 3.41 -9.52
N HIS A 24 18.81 4.10 -9.57
CA HIS A 24 17.55 3.59 -9.02
C HIS A 24 17.14 2.21 -9.60
N MET A 25 17.49 1.94 -10.86
CA MET A 25 17.21 0.66 -11.50
C MET A 25 17.94 -0.51 -10.86
N ASP A 26 19.15 -0.31 -10.35
CA ASP A 26 19.93 -1.35 -9.67
C ASP A 26 19.25 -1.77 -8.36
N TYR A 27 18.68 -0.80 -7.63
CA TYR A 27 17.89 -1.09 -6.42
C TYR A 27 16.62 -1.87 -6.75
N LEU A 28 15.85 -1.45 -7.77
CA LEU A 28 14.62 -2.13 -8.17
C LEU A 28 14.91 -3.55 -8.65
N GLN A 29 15.96 -3.75 -9.44
CA GLN A 29 16.36 -5.08 -9.90
C GLN A 29 16.78 -5.98 -8.73
N ARG A 30 17.53 -5.45 -7.76
CA ARG A 30 17.91 -6.19 -6.56
C ARG A 30 16.67 -6.58 -5.75
N TRP A 31 15.72 -5.66 -5.53
CA TRP A 31 14.48 -5.98 -4.81
C TRP A 31 13.70 -7.11 -5.50
N ALA A 32 13.58 -7.07 -6.83
CA ALA A 32 12.91 -8.13 -7.58
C ALA A 32 13.65 -9.47 -7.45
N GLN A 33 14.98 -9.49 -7.53
CA GLN A 33 15.80 -10.69 -7.37
C GLN A 33 15.71 -11.27 -5.95
N ASP A 34 15.90 -10.43 -4.92
CA ASP A 34 15.78 -10.84 -3.52
C ASP A 34 14.37 -11.36 -3.21
N SER A 35 13.34 -10.71 -3.75
CA SER A 35 11.96 -11.15 -3.61
C SER A 35 11.70 -12.51 -4.26
N ALA A 36 12.25 -12.73 -5.45
CA ALA A 36 12.14 -14.04 -6.11
C ALA A 36 12.80 -15.14 -5.28
N GLN A 37 13.96 -14.87 -4.69
CA GLN A 37 14.64 -15.81 -3.77
C GLN A 37 13.79 -16.11 -2.53
N VAL A 38 13.15 -15.07 -1.95
CA VAL A 38 12.26 -15.24 -0.80
C VAL A 38 11.08 -16.14 -1.17
N ARG A 39 10.39 -15.87 -2.27
CA ARG A 39 9.25 -16.71 -2.71
C ARG A 39 9.62 -18.16 -3.01
N ALA A 40 10.85 -18.40 -3.45
CA ALA A 40 11.34 -19.74 -3.72
C ALA A 40 11.73 -20.54 -2.45
N ASN A 41 12.13 -19.86 -1.36
CA ASN A 41 12.79 -20.50 -0.22
C ASN A 41 12.07 -20.31 1.13
N VAL A 42 11.09 -19.40 1.20
CA VAL A 42 10.34 -19.10 2.45
C VAL A 42 8.91 -19.62 2.31
N PRO A 43 8.34 -20.28 3.33
CA PRO A 43 6.95 -20.70 3.30
C PRO A 43 6.03 -19.52 3.01
N CYS A 44 5.20 -19.64 1.97
CA CYS A 44 4.26 -18.59 1.56
C CYS A 44 3.07 -19.18 0.79
N VAL A 45 2.00 -18.40 0.76
CA VAL A 45 0.85 -18.64 -0.12
C VAL A 45 0.77 -17.43 -1.05
N LEU A 46 0.92 -17.67 -2.34
CA LEU A 46 1.01 -16.62 -3.35
C LEU A 46 -0.31 -16.44 -4.08
N ASP A 47 -0.51 -15.23 -4.62
CA ASP A 47 -1.60 -14.87 -5.54
C ASP A 47 -3.00 -15.15 -4.97
N VAL A 48 -3.16 -14.95 -3.66
CA VAL A 48 -4.47 -15.09 -3.01
C VAL A 48 -5.37 -13.94 -3.43
N ALA A 49 -6.48 -14.23 -4.09
CA ALA A 49 -7.44 -13.21 -4.52
C ALA A 49 -8.18 -12.62 -3.30
N TYR A 50 -8.22 -11.29 -3.21
CA TYR A 50 -9.05 -10.57 -2.24
C TYR A 50 -10.25 -9.88 -2.91
N GLY A 51 -10.29 -9.82 -4.22
CA GLY A 51 -11.35 -9.29 -5.06
C GLY A 51 -11.41 -9.98 -6.41
N ALA A 52 -12.19 -9.43 -7.35
CA ALA A 52 -12.45 -10.04 -8.65
C ALA A 52 -11.57 -9.49 -9.78
N GLU A 53 -10.89 -8.36 -9.57
CA GLU A 53 -10.06 -7.72 -10.59
C GLU A 53 -8.66 -8.32 -10.61
N ALA A 54 -7.98 -8.25 -11.76
CA ALA A 54 -6.68 -8.88 -11.97
C ALA A 54 -5.57 -8.42 -11.01
N GLY A 55 -5.61 -7.16 -10.53
CA GLY A 55 -4.67 -6.63 -9.55
C GLY A 55 -5.01 -6.96 -8.09
N GLU A 56 -6.19 -7.54 -7.82
CA GLU A 56 -6.71 -7.77 -6.48
C GLU A 56 -6.20 -9.08 -5.88
N THR A 57 -4.90 -9.19 -5.73
CA THR A 57 -4.21 -10.34 -5.13
C THR A 57 -3.27 -9.91 -4.01
N LEU A 58 -2.95 -10.84 -3.12
CA LEU A 58 -1.96 -10.66 -2.06
C LEU A 58 -1.16 -11.94 -1.85
N ASP A 59 0.04 -11.79 -1.28
CA ASP A 59 0.88 -12.91 -0.86
C ASP A 59 0.92 -12.96 0.67
N VAL A 60 0.82 -14.15 1.24
CA VAL A 60 0.87 -14.37 2.69
C VAL A 60 2.12 -15.16 3.05
N PHE A 61 2.90 -14.64 3.98
CA PHE A 61 4.09 -15.26 4.57
C PHE A 61 3.80 -15.53 6.06
N PRO A 62 3.44 -16.75 6.45
CA PRO A 62 3.18 -17.09 7.84
C PRO A 62 4.42 -16.93 8.73
N SER A 63 4.19 -16.70 10.03
CA SER A 63 5.30 -16.73 11.00
C SER A 63 6.02 -18.07 10.96
N VAL A 64 7.34 -18.04 10.95
CA VAL A 64 8.17 -19.26 11.04
C VAL A 64 8.50 -19.66 12.48
N ARG A 65 8.04 -18.89 13.49
CA ARG A 65 8.23 -19.25 14.90
C ARG A 65 7.28 -20.38 15.31
N PRO A 66 7.79 -21.45 15.93
CA PRO A 66 6.96 -22.51 16.48
C PRO A 66 5.94 -21.97 17.50
N GLY A 67 4.69 -22.43 17.41
CA GLY A 67 3.62 -22.05 18.35
C GLY A 67 3.07 -20.64 18.16
N ALA A 68 3.36 -19.96 17.08
CA ALA A 68 2.92 -18.61 16.80
C ALA A 68 1.46 -18.49 16.32
N ALA A 69 0.54 -19.31 16.88
CA ALA A 69 -0.89 -19.08 16.66
C ALA A 69 -1.28 -17.69 17.16
N GLY A 70 -1.97 -16.90 16.33
CA GLY A 70 -2.30 -15.50 16.64
C GLY A 70 -1.12 -14.55 16.52
N ALA A 71 -0.22 -14.79 15.57
CA ALA A 71 0.90 -13.90 15.26
C ALA A 71 0.42 -12.49 14.89
N PRO A 72 1.13 -11.40 15.30
CA PRO A 72 0.83 -10.08 14.79
C PRO A 72 0.97 -10.06 13.26
N VAL A 73 0.14 -9.25 12.61
CA VAL A 73 0.06 -9.17 11.15
C VAL A 73 0.67 -7.87 10.68
N LEU A 74 1.63 -7.94 9.78
CA LEU A 74 2.15 -6.81 9.02
C LEU A 74 1.57 -6.88 7.60
N VAL A 75 0.78 -5.90 7.22
CA VAL A 75 0.33 -5.71 5.84
C VAL A 75 1.21 -4.67 5.18
N PHE A 76 1.85 -5.02 4.06
CA PHE A 76 2.71 -4.10 3.33
C PHE A 76 2.10 -3.74 1.96
N ILE A 77 2.11 -2.45 1.64
CA ILE A 77 1.61 -1.87 0.40
C ILE A 77 2.78 -1.22 -0.35
N HIS A 78 3.02 -1.66 -1.57
CA HIS A 78 4.14 -1.18 -2.38
C HIS A 78 3.93 0.24 -2.93
N GLY A 79 5.03 0.88 -3.33
CA GLY A 79 5.05 2.18 -3.98
C GLY A 79 4.91 2.10 -5.50
N GLY A 80 5.45 3.12 -6.19
CA GLY A 80 5.48 3.16 -7.65
C GLY A 80 4.53 4.18 -8.27
N TYR A 81 4.20 5.24 -7.55
CA TYR A 81 3.27 6.30 -8.00
C TYR A 81 1.94 5.76 -8.54
N TRP A 82 1.37 4.71 -7.92
CA TRP A 82 0.10 4.07 -8.32
C TRP A 82 0.06 3.57 -9.77
N ARG A 83 1.20 3.50 -10.48
CA ARG A 83 1.30 3.18 -11.91
C ARG A 83 2.41 2.20 -12.28
N SER A 84 3.14 1.70 -11.30
CA SER A 84 4.25 0.77 -11.53
C SER A 84 4.56 -0.06 -10.28
N LEU A 85 5.38 -1.08 -10.44
CA LEU A 85 5.76 -2.08 -9.46
C LEU A 85 4.64 -3.08 -9.17
N ASP A 86 4.96 -4.11 -8.42
CA ASP A 86 4.08 -5.23 -8.10
C ASP A 86 4.45 -5.78 -6.72
N LYS A 87 3.51 -6.48 -6.05
CA LYS A 87 3.78 -7.15 -4.78
C LYS A 87 4.97 -8.11 -4.87
N SER A 88 5.16 -8.71 -6.04
CA SER A 88 6.26 -9.65 -6.28
C SER A 88 7.65 -9.02 -6.18
N ASP A 89 7.77 -7.70 -6.34
CA ASP A 89 9.02 -6.97 -6.14
C ASP A 89 9.34 -6.73 -4.65
N HIS A 90 8.42 -7.05 -3.73
CA HIS A 90 8.51 -6.64 -2.33
C HIS A 90 8.47 -7.81 -1.32
N SER A 91 8.51 -9.07 -1.78
CA SER A 91 8.56 -10.23 -0.89
C SER A 91 9.83 -10.24 -0.01
N PHE A 92 10.89 -9.53 -0.41
CA PHE A 92 12.15 -9.42 0.33
C PHE A 92 11.98 -8.85 1.75
N ILE A 93 10.89 -8.13 2.01
CA ILE A 93 10.62 -7.58 3.34
C ILE A 93 10.15 -8.65 4.35
N ALA A 94 9.60 -9.79 3.89
CA ALA A 94 8.94 -10.76 4.75
C ALA A 94 9.87 -11.49 5.74
N PRO A 95 11.08 -11.96 5.37
CA PRO A 95 11.90 -12.81 6.23
C PRO A 95 12.22 -12.24 7.62
N PRO A 96 12.66 -10.97 7.79
CA PRO A 96 12.99 -10.45 9.11
C PRO A 96 11.77 -10.40 10.04
N PHE A 97 10.59 -10.14 9.50
CA PHE A 97 9.35 -10.08 10.30
C PHE A 97 8.80 -11.47 10.61
N THR A 98 8.83 -12.42 9.65
CA THR A 98 8.39 -13.80 9.91
C THR A 98 9.27 -14.51 10.92
N GLN A 99 10.59 -14.25 10.89
CA GLN A 99 11.54 -14.71 11.89
C GLN A 99 11.32 -14.05 13.26
N ALA A 100 10.86 -12.80 13.29
CA ALA A 100 10.46 -12.11 14.52
C ALA A 100 9.12 -12.59 15.09
N GLY A 101 8.37 -13.44 14.36
CA GLY A 101 7.11 -14.02 14.81
C GLY A 101 5.86 -13.32 14.26
N CYS A 102 5.99 -12.51 13.21
CA CYS A 102 4.87 -11.88 12.53
C CYS A 102 4.39 -12.73 11.34
N CYS A 103 3.11 -12.63 11.01
CA CYS A 103 2.58 -13.00 9.70
C CYS A 103 2.65 -11.77 8.80
N VAL A 104 3.23 -11.90 7.61
CA VAL A 104 3.39 -10.79 6.66
C VAL A 104 2.46 -11.00 5.46
N VAL A 105 1.76 -9.93 5.08
CA VAL A 105 0.90 -9.89 3.89
C VAL A 105 1.43 -8.81 2.96
N VAL A 106 1.75 -9.14 1.72
CA VAL A 106 2.18 -8.18 0.70
C VAL A 106 1.04 -8.02 -0.32
N VAL A 107 0.49 -6.80 -0.41
CA VAL A 107 -0.73 -6.53 -1.18
C VAL A 107 -0.38 -5.96 -2.54
N ASN A 108 -1.05 -6.46 -3.57
CA ASN A 108 -1.06 -5.87 -4.91
C ASN A 108 -2.32 -5.02 -5.12
N TYR A 109 -2.34 -4.22 -6.18
CA TYR A 109 -3.47 -3.41 -6.60
C TYR A 109 -3.39 -3.08 -8.10
N ALA A 110 -4.51 -2.68 -8.69
CA ALA A 110 -4.55 -2.23 -10.07
C ALA A 110 -3.74 -0.94 -10.26
N LEU A 111 -3.11 -0.80 -11.42
CA LEU A 111 -2.24 0.34 -11.72
C LEU A 111 -2.95 1.35 -12.64
N CYS A 112 -2.78 2.63 -12.33
CA CYS A 112 -3.22 3.74 -13.19
C CYS A 112 -2.46 3.73 -14.54
N PRO A 113 -3.12 4.11 -15.63
CA PRO A 113 -4.52 4.56 -15.73
C PRO A 113 -5.53 3.40 -15.92
N GLY A 114 -5.10 2.15 -15.92
CA GLY A 114 -5.90 1.00 -16.35
C GLY A 114 -6.07 0.96 -17.87
N THR A 115 -7.22 0.48 -18.32
CA THR A 115 -7.60 0.49 -19.75
C THR A 115 -8.82 1.40 -19.96
N PRO A 116 -9.13 1.79 -21.22
CA PRO A 116 -10.35 2.56 -21.51
C PRO A 116 -11.65 1.88 -21.01
N GLU A 117 -11.68 0.53 -21.04
CA GLU A 117 -12.82 -0.27 -20.61
C GLU A 117 -12.86 -0.47 -19.09
N SER A 118 -11.70 -0.38 -18.43
CA SER A 118 -11.56 -0.52 -16.97
C SER A 118 -10.57 0.51 -16.45
N PRO A 119 -10.98 1.78 -16.34
CA PRO A 119 -10.11 2.86 -15.87
C PRO A 119 -9.80 2.72 -14.38
N VAL A 120 -8.53 2.89 -14.03
CA VAL A 120 -8.03 2.86 -12.66
C VAL A 120 -7.67 4.27 -12.20
N THR A 121 -8.16 4.65 -11.02
CA THR A 121 -7.87 5.94 -10.37
C THR A 121 -7.30 5.72 -8.97
N VAL A 122 -6.64 6.71 -8.40
CA VAL A 122 -6.11 6.60 -7.02
C VAL A 122 -7.22 6.32 -5.98
N PRO A 123 -8.41 6.94 -6.03
CA PRO A 123 -9.53 6.54 -5.16
C PRO A 123 -10.03 5.11 -5.41
N HIS A 124 -9.96 4.60 -6.65
CA HIS A 124 -10.27 3.20 -6.94
C HIS A 124 -9.30 2.27 -6.20
N ILE A 125 -7.99 2.54 -6.28
CA ILE A 125 -6.95 1.78 -5.56
C ILE A 125 -7.19 1.86 -4.04
N GLY A 126 -7.61 3.01 -3.51
CA GLY A 126 -8.00 3.15 -2.11
C GLY A 126 -9.07 2.12 -1.70
N ARG A 127 -10.13 1.95 -2.52
CA ARG A 127 -11.18 0.93 -2.28
C ARG A 127 -10.65 -0.49 -2.37
N GLN A 128 -9.72 -0.77 -3.28
CA GLN A 128 -9.04 -2.07 -3.34
C GLN A 128 -8.26 -2.36 -2.04
N MET A 129 -7.60 -1.36 -1.46
CA MET A 129 -6.93 -1.52 -0.16
C MET A 129 -7.93 -1.79 0.98
N GLU A 130 -9.09 -1.16 0.97
CA GLU A 130 -10.17 -1.47 1.91
C GLU A 130 -10.64 -2.93 1.78
N ALA A 131 -10.84 -3.40 0.55
CA ALA A 131 -11.19 -4.79 0.27
C ALA A 131 -10.09 -5.78 0.73
N ALA A 132 -8.82 -5.45 0.47
CA ALA A 132 -7.69 -6.26 0.93
C ALA A 132 -7.65 -6.37 2.47
N LEU A 133 -7.83 -5.27 3.19
CA LEU A 133 -7.86 -5.29 4.66
C LEU A 133 -9.08 -6.02 5.22
N ALA A 134 -10.25 -5.93 4.56
CA ALA A 134 -11.43 -6.71 4.90
C ALA A 134 -11.18 -8.22 4.70
N TRP A 135 -10.47 -8.60 3.63
CA TRP A 135 -10.03 -9.98 3.42
C TRP A 135 -9.08 -10.44 4.53
N VAL A 136 -8.06 -9.63 4.85
CA VAL A 136 -7.11 -9.94 5.94
C VAL A 136 -7.84 -10.15 7.26
N TRP A 137 -8.77 -9.26 7.62
CA TRP A 137 -9.59 -9.40 8.82
C TRP A 137 -10.33 -10.74 8.89
N ARG A 138 -10.94 -11.16 7.78
CA ARG A 138 -11.78 -12.36 7.74
C ARG A 138 -10.99 -13.67 7.63
N ASN A 139 -9.78 -13.64 7.02
CA ASN A 139 -9.12 -14.86 6.57
C ASN A 139 -7.74 -15.10 7.20
N ILE A 140 -7.04 -14.08 7.71
CA ILE A 140 -5.64 -14.22 8.11
C ILE A 140 -5.40 -15.22 9.24
N ALA A 141 -6.43 -15.52 10.04
CA ALA A 141 -6.36 -16.54 11.09
C ALA A 141 -6.05 -17.93 10.53
N GLN A 142 -6.49 -18.26 9.31
CA GLN A 142 -6.20 -19.53 8.62
C GLN A 142 -4.71 -19.65 8.26
N HIS A 143 -3.99 -18.52 8.25
CA HIS A 143 -2.55 -18.43 8.00
C HIS A 143 -1.74 -18.16 9.29
N GLY A 144 -2.38 -18.34 10.46
CA GLY A 144 -1.75 -18.17 11.78
C GLY A 144 -1.64 -16.74 12.28
N GLY A 145 -2.19 -15.74 11.56
CA GLY A 145 -2.24 -14.35 11.99
C GLY A 145 -3.40 -14.04 12.95
N ASP A 146 -3.25 -13.03 13.81
CA ASP A 146 -4.34 -12.48 14.63
C ASP A 146 -4.94 -11.25 13.94
N PRO A 147 -6.18 -11.30 13.44
CA PRO A 147 -6.81 -10.16 12.77
C PRO A 147 -6.98 -8.94 13.68
N ARG A 148 -6.92 -9.09 14.99
CA ARG A 148 -7.00 -7.97 15.96
C ARG A 148 -5.64 -7.26 16.15
N ARG A 149 -4.57 -7.76 15.55
CA ARG A 149 -3.20 -7.27 15.72
C ARG A 149 -2.57 -6.86 14.39
N ILE A 150 -3.33 -6.13 13.56
CA ILE A 150 -2.89 -5.65 12.24
C ILE A 150 -2.11 -4.34 12.39
N THR A 151 -0.96 -4.28 11.74
CA THR A 151 -0.21 -3.05 11.43
C THR A 151 -0.08 -2.95 9.92
N VAL A 152 -0.39 -1.79 9.35
CA VAL A 152 -0.23 -1.54 7.92
C VAL A 152 1.03 -0.71 7.71
N ALA A 153 1.88 -1.12 6.80
CA ALA A 153 3.03 -0.33 6.37
C ALA A 153 2.98 -0.13 4.85
N GLY A 154 3.53 0.96 4.37
CA GLY A 154 3.64 1.20 2.94
C GLY A 154 4.73 2.20 2.61
N HIS A 155 5.28 2.07 1.40
CA HIS A 155 6.32 2.95 0.90
C HIS A 155 5.79 3.87 -0.21
N SER A 156 6.12 5.17 -0.16
CA SER A 156 5.76 6.15 -1.19
C SER A 156 4.24 6.19 -1.45
N ALA A 157 3.75 5.87 -2.65
CA ALA A 157 2.33 5.71 -2.96
C ALA A 157 1.63 4.71 -2.01
N GLY A 158 2.31 3.61 -1.64
CA GLY A 158 1.82 2.66 -0.64
C GLY A 158 1.73 3.25 0.76
N GLY A 159 2.62 4.18 1.10
CA GLY A 159 2.57 4.94 2.36
C GLY A 159 1.36 5.86 2.43
N GLN A 160 0.99 6.49 1.31
CA GLN A 160 -0.26 7.24 1.20
C GLN A 160 -1.48 6.33 1.35
N LEU A 161 -1.51 5.19 0.64
CA LEU A 161 -2.61 4.21 0.73
C LEU A 161 -2.75 3.66 2.15
N ALA A 162 -1.64 3.36 2.83
CA ALA A 162 -1.65 2.92 4.22
C ALA A 162 -2.25 3.99 5.16
N ALA A 163 -1.86 5.26 4.99
CA ALA A 163 -2.41 6.36 5.77
C ALA A 163 -3.90 6.62 5.46
N LEU A 164 -4.31 6.45 4.19
CA LEU A 164 -5.71 6.58 3.78
C LEU A 164 -6.61 5.57 4.52
N LEU A 165 -6.15 4.35 4.79
CA LEU A 165 -6.90 3.33 5.53
C LEU A 165 -7.24 3.72 6.98
N LEU A 166 -6.52 4.69 7.59
CA LEU A 166 -6.90 5.26 8.88
C LEU A 166 -8.17 6.12 8.80
N THR A 167 -8.50 6.61 7.62
CA THR A 167 -9.68 7.45 7.39
C THR A 167 -10.92 6.66 6.96
N SER A 168 -10.79 5.35 6.74
CA SER A 168 -11.88 4.49 6.30
C SER A 168 -12.92 4.25 7.39
N VAL A 169 -14.20 4.36 7.02
CA VAL A 169 -15.35 4.02 7.89
C VAL A 169 -15.70 2.56 7.68
N TRP A 170 -15.02 1.67 8.40
CA TRP A 170 -15.07 0.22 8.20
C TRP A 170 -16.47 -0.37 8.27
N ALA A 171 -17.34 0.16 9.13
CA ALA A 171 -18.73 -0.28 9.23
C ALA A 171 -19.55 -0.07 7.94
N LEU A 172 -19.12 0.84 7.04
CA LEU A 172 -19.76 1.08 5.75
C LEU A 172 -19.14 0.22 4.63
N ILE A 173 -17.97 -0.37 4.86
CA ILE A 173 -17.24 -1.17 3.87
C ILE A 173 -17.75 -2.61 3.86
N GLY A 174 -18.15 -3.14 5.01
CA GLY A 174 -18.72 -4.48 5.07
C GLY A 174 -19.09 -4.93 6.47
N ASP A 175 -20.04 -5.86 6.51
CA ASP A 175 -20.53 -6.43 7.76
C ASP A 175 -19.45 -7.15 8.58
N GLY A 176 -19.48 -6.95 9.89
CA GLY A 176 -18.57 -7.60 10.83
C GLY A 176 -17.16 -7.01 10.88
N LEU A 177 -16.89 -5.91 10.16
CA LEU A 177 -15.64 -5.19 10.27
C LEU A 177 -15.68 -4.21 11.46
N PRO A 178 -14.67 -4.22 12.36
CA PRO A 178 -14.65 -3.32 13.51
C PRO A 178 -14.26 -1.90 13.08
N ASP A 179 -14.81 -0.87 13.71
CA ASP A 179 -14.53 0.54 13.43
C ASP A 179 -13.03 0.89 13.45
N GLY A 180 -12.26 0.19 14.25
CA GLY A 180 -10.80 0.38 14.35
C GLY A 180 -10.03 -0.78 13.75
N LEU A 181 -10.41 -1.31 12.58
CA LEU A 181 -9.70 -2.40 11.92
C LEU A 181 -8.22 -2.04 11.68
N VAL A 182 -7.96 -0.84 11.17
CA VAL A 182 -6.61 -0.30 11.03
C VAL A 182 -6.39 0.77 12.10
N ARG A 183 -5.46 0.51 13.03
CA ARG A 183 -5.11 1.42 14.13
C ARG A 183 -3.64 1.80 14.16
N LYS A 184 -2.80 1.12 13.39
CA LYS A 184 -1.35 1.35 13.36
C LYS A 184 -0.88 1.39 11.94
N VAL A 185 -0.28 2.49 11.53
CA VAL A 185 0.25 2.69 10.20
C VAL A 185 1.69 3.19 10.29
N LEU A 186 2.56 2.61 9.47
CA LEU A 186 3.89 3.11 9.16
C LEU A 186 3.91 3.57 7.69
N SER A 187 3.96 4.87 7.49
CA SER A 187 4.09 5.47 6.16
C SER A 187 5.54 5.86 5.92
N ILE A 188 6.19 5.19 4.99
CA ILE A 188 7.58 5.44 4.62
C ILE A 188 7.57 6.33 3.37
N SER A 189 8.01 7.58 3.51
CA SER A 189 8.03 8.59 2.43
C SER A 189 6.69 8.75 1.72
N GLY A 190 5.58 8.69 2.45
CA GLY A 190 4.23 8.74 1.89
C GLY A 190 3.83 10.10 1.33
N VAL A 191 3.09 10.09 0.24
CA VAL A 191 2.56 11.30 -0.43
C VAL A 191 1.15 11.59 0.12
N HIS A 192 1.06 12.31 1.22
CA HIS A 192 -0.20 12.46 1.97
C HIS A 192 -1.15 13.55 1.44
N ASP A 193 -0.69 14.44 0.56
CA ASP A 193 -1.51 15.40 -0.18
C ASP A 193 -1.30 15.24 -1.69
N LEU A 194 -2.37 14.95 -2.41
CA LEU A 194 -2.32 14.71 -3.85
C LEU A 194 -2.45 15.99 -4.69
N GLU A 195 -2.72 17.15 -4.09
CA GLU A 195 -2.85 18.39 -4.87
C GLU A 195 -1.56 18.74 -5.64
N PRO A 196 -0.36 18.73 -5.02
CA PRO A 196 0.88 18.97 -5.78
C PRO A 196 1.11 17.92 -6.87
N VAL A 197 0.71 16.67 -6.62
CA VAL A 197 0.82 15.58 -7.61
C VAL A 197 -0.05 15.86 -8.84
N MET A 198 -1.25 16.41 -8.65
CA MET A 198 -2.17 16.79 -9.73
C MET A 198 -1.55 17.84 -10.67
N TYR A 199 -0.68 18.71 -10.15
CA TYR A 199 0.04 19.73 -10.95
C TYR A 199 1.41 19.25 -11.45
N THR A 200 1.80 17.99 -11.19
CA THR A 200 3.07 17.41 -11.64
C THR A 200 2.90 16.78 -13.03
N PRO A 201 3.49 17.32 -14.12
CA PRO A 201 3.14 16.93 -15.48
C PRO A 201 3.32 15.44 -15.78
N PHE A 202 4.49 14.85 -15.47
CA PHE A 202 4.77 13.44 -15.80
C PHE A 202 3.90 12.44 -15.00
N LEU A 203 3.34 12.84 -13.87
CA LEU A 203 2.40 12.02 -13.10
C LEU A 203 0.98 12.21 -13.62
N GLN A 204 0.58 13.46 -13.87
CA GLN A 204 -0.77 13.77 -14.31
C GLN A 204 -1.15 13.12 -15.64
N GLN A 205 -0.18 12.92 -16.55
CA GLN A 205 -0.38 12.21 -17.82
C GLN A 205 -0.88 10.77 -17.66
N THR A 206 -0.61 10.15 -16.50
CA THR A 206 -1.03 8.76 -16.20
C THR A 206 -2.12 8.68 -15.15
N LEU A 207 -2.04 9.55 -14.13
CA LEU A 207 -2.94 9.46 -12.98
C LEU A 207 -4.29 10.13 -13.23
N HIS A 208 -4.35 11.08 -14.16
CA HIS A 208 -5.56 11.85 -14.49
C HIS A 208 -6.30 12.35 -13.25
N LEU A 209 -5.52 12.87 -12.26
CA LEU A 209 -6.07 13.37 -11.01
C LEU A 209 -7.02 14.54 -11.24
N THR A 210 -8.11 14.56 -10.52
CA THR A 210 -9.07 15.66 -10.45
C THR A 210 -9.11 16.22 -9.04
N GLU A 211 -9.68 17.42 -8.85
CA GLU A 211 -9.91 17.98 -7.51
C GLU A 211 -10.70 17.02 -6.63
N GLN A 212 -11.69 16.31 -7.19
CA GLN A 212 -12.45 15.30 -6.47
C GLN A 212 -11.53 14.13 -6.01
N HIS A 213 -10.63 13.65 -6.87
CA HIS A 213 -9.67 12.60 -6.48
C HIS A 213 -8.74 13.08 -5.36
N VAL A 214 -8.30 14.33 -5.41
CA VAL A 214 -7.49 14.94 -4.34
C VAL A 214 -8.24 14.94 -3.02
N LEU A 215 -9.52 15.36 -3.02
CA LEU A 215 -10.34 15.38 -1.80
C LEU A 215 -10.60 13.97 -1.24
N LEU A 216 -10.81 12.97 -2.11
CA LEU A 216 -11.13 11.61 -1.70
C LEU A 216 -9.93 10.78 -1.26
N ALA A 217 -8.72 11.12 -1.74
CA ALA A 217 -7.55 10.26 -1.56
C ALA A 217 -6.33 10.98 -0.96
N SER A 218 -6.48 12.17 -0.38
CA SER A 218 -5.41 12.85 0.36
C SER A 218 -5.60 12.65 1.87
N PRO A 219 -4.88 11.74 2.53
CA PRO A 219 -5.00 11.52 3.97
C PRO A 219 -4.84 12.80 4.81
N ALA A 220 -3.98 13.73 4.36
CA ALA A 220 -3.76 15.01 5.03
C ALA A 220 -5.00 15.91 5.07
N ARG A 221 -6.01 15.64 4.26
CA ARG A 221 -7.26 16.42 4.15
C ARG A 221 -8.47 15.72 4.76
N LEU A 222 -8.29 14.49 5.24
CA LEU A 222 -9.36 13.65 5.76
C LEU A 222 -9.25 13.51 7.27
N GLN A 223 -10.38 13.28 7.92
CA GLN A 223 -10.43 13.03 9.35
C GLN A 223 -10.57 11.53 9.61
N ALA A 224 -9.74 10.99 10.48
CA ALA A 224 -9.87 9.61 10.92
C ALA A 224 -11.10 9.45 11.82
N PRO A 225 -12.00 8.49 11.54
CA PRO A 225 -13.21 8.26 12.33
C PRO A 225 -12.94 7.59 13.67
N ALA A 226 -11.78 6.94 13.81
CA ALA A 226 -11.36 6.24 15.01
C ALA A 226 -9.94 6.64 15.43
N GLN A 227 -9.59 6.41 16.70
CA GLN A 227 -8.22 6.63 17.16
C GLN A 227 -7.24 5.66 16.50
N GLY A 228 -6.19 6.20 15.90
CA GLY A 228 -5.10 5.44 15.29
C GLY A 228 -3.76 6.14 15.48
N LEU A 229 -2.68 5.41 15.21
CA LEU A 229 -1.31 5.90 15.25
C LEU A 229 -0.74 5.89 13.83
N LEU A 230 -0.30 7.03 13.36
CA LEU A 230 0.47 7.18 12.13
C LEU A 230 1.92 7.50 12.49
N TYR A 231 2.82 6.61 12.11
CA TYR A 231 4.26 6.87 12.08
C TYR A 231 4.63 7.23 10.64
N SER A 232 5.18 8.42 10.43
CA SER A 232 5.68 8.86 9.11
C SER A 232 7.19 9.08 9.19
N VAL A 233 7.94 8.50 8.27
CA VAL A 233 9.39 8.61 8.15
C VAL A 233 9.78 8.91 6.70
#